data_2e28eb9e99a4c8e696490536a6171628
#
_entry.id   2e28eb9e99a4c8e696490536a6171628
#
_cell.length_a   1.000
_cell.length_b   1.000
_cell.length_c   1.000
_cell.angle_alpha   90.00
_cell.angle_beta   90.00
_cell.angle_gamma   90.00
#
_symmetry.space_group_name_H-M   'P 1'
#
loop_
_entity.id
_entity.type
_entity.pdbx_description
1 polymer ?
#
loop_
_entity_poly.entity_id
_entity_poly.type
_entity_poly.pdbx_seq_one_letter_code
_entity_poly.pdbx_strand_id
1 'polypeptide(L)'
;LVHIGHNCKLGMGCILTGQVGLSGSTILNHYVIMGGQSATAGHLEIAPFTTIAARGGVTKSITEAKKSWAGFPLIEHRRWLKLQSKIAKLLK
;
A
#
# COMPACT_ATOMS: atom_id res chain seq x y z
N LEU A 1 -1.84 -2.63 -16.33
CA LEU A 1 -0.73 -1.69 -16.36
C LEU A 1 -0.16 -1.49 -14.96
N VAL A 2 1.08 -1.88 -14.76
CA VAL A 2 1.82 -1.66 -13.52
C VAL A 2 3.09 -0.92 -13.89
N HIS A 3 3.43 0.12 -13.14
CA HIS A 3 4.69 0.84 -13.34
C HIS A 3 5.63 0.54 -12.19
N ILE A 4 6.81 0.02 -12.52
CA ILE A 4 7.84 -0.26 -11.53
C ILE A 4 9.03 0.65 -11.85
N GLY A 5 9.33 1.55 -10.91
CA GLY A 5 10.44 2.48 -11.04
C GLY A 5 11.81 1.79 -11.03
N HIS A 6 12.86 2.56 -11.28
CA HIS A 6 14.23 2.03 -11.32
C HIS A 6 14.63 1.50 -9.93
N ASN A 7 15.50 0.48 -9.94
CA ASN A 7 16.08 -0.09 -8.72
C ASN A 7 15.08 -0.63 -7.69
N CYS A 8 13.84 -0.94 -8.10
CA CYS A 8 12.90 -1.60 -7.21
C CYS A 8 13.28 -3.07 -7.03
N LYS A 9 13.01 -3.58 -5.82
CA LYS A 9 13.24 -5.00 -5.49
C LYS A 9 11.92 -5.59 -5.03
N LEU A 10 11.54 -6.70 -5.65
CA LEU A 10 10.31 -7.41 -5.30
C LEU A 10 10.67 -8.78 -4.73
N GLY A 11 10.17 -9.08 -3.55
CA GLY A 11 10.32 -10.39 -2.97
C GLY A 11 9.45 -11.45 -3.64
N MET A 12 9.48 -12.65 -3.10
CA MET A 12 8.71 -13.77 -3.63
C MET A 12 7.21 -13.57 -3.40
N GLY A 13 6.40 -13.94 -4.38
CA GLY A 13 4.95 -14.00 -4.23
C GLY A 13 4.23 -12.66 -4.11
N CYS A 14 4.88 -11.55 -4.47
CA CYS A 14 4.21 -10.25 -4.49
C CYS A 14 3.13 -10.20 -5.57
N ILE A 15 2.01 -9.55 -5.25
CA ILE A 15 0.90 -9.36 -6.18
C ILE A 15 0.70 -7.86 -6.38
N LEU A 16 0.89 -7.41 -7.61
CA LEU A 16 0.67 -6.02 -7.99
C LEU A 16 -0.50 -6.00 -8.98
N THR A 17 -1.62 -5.45 -8.55
CA THR A 17 -2.80 -5.41 -9.41
C THR A 17 -2.81 -4.17 -10.31
N GLY A 18 -3.89 -3.96 -11.06
CA GLY A 18 -3.91 -2.96 -12.12
C GLY A 18 -3.55 -1.55 -11.69
N GLN A 19 -2.71 -0.90 -12.46
CA GLN A 19 -2.31 0.50 -12.28
C GLN A 19 -1.57 0.78 -10.97
N VAL A 20 -0.94 -0.23 -10.37
CA VAL A 20 -0.04 -0.02 -9.23
C VAL A 20 1.20 0.71 -9.70
N GLY A 21 1.67 1.68 -8.92
CA GLY A 21 2.89 2.41 -9.22
C GLY A 21 3.90 2.30 -8.08
N LEU A 22 5.11 1.84 -8.39
CA LEU A 22 6.22 1.85 -7.44
C LEU A 22 7.23 2.89 -7.89
N SER A 23 7.45 3.90 -7.06
CA SER A 23 8.51 4.89 -7.33
C SER A 23 9.88 4.25 -7.09
N GLY A 24 10.93 4.90 -7.60
CA GLY A 24 12.27 4.32 -7.62
C GLY A 24 12.78 3.85 -6.26
N SER A 25 13.56 2.80 -6.28
CA SER A 25 14.24 2.23 -5.11
C SER A 25 13.29 1.77 -4.00
N THR A 26 12.08 1.36 -4.35
CA THR A 26 11.13 0.76 -3.43
C THR A 26 11.42 -0.74 -3.28
N ILE A 27 11.38 -1.23 -2.05
CA ILE A 27 11.57 -2.65 -1.75
C ILE A 27 10.27 -3.23 -1.22
N LEU A 28 9.73 -4.22 -1.92
CA LEU A 28 8.62 -5.02 -1.41
C LEU A 28 9.17 -6.35 -0.92
N ASN A 29 9.01 -6.64 0.35
CA ASN A 29 9.41 -7.94 0.88
C ASN A 29 8.42 -9.02 0.43
N HIS A 30 8.60 -10.25 0.89
CA HIS A 30 7.84 -11.39 0.37
C HIS A 30 6.33 -11.25 0.63
N TYR A 31 5.54 -11.67 -0.34
CA TYR A 31 4.08 -11.78 -0.23
C TYR A 31 3.37 -10.45 0.09
N VAL A 32 3.90 -9.34 -0.42
CA VAL A 32 3.19 -8.06 -0.35
C VAL A 32 2.13 -8.00 -1.44
N ILE A 33 0.93 -7.55 -1.09
CA ILE A 33 -0.18 -7.39 -2.03
C ILE A 33 -0.51 -5.90 -2.15
N MET A 34 -0.43 -5.39 -3.38
CA MET A 34 -0.79 -4.00 -3.68
C MET A 34 -2.12 -3.98 -4.45
N GLY A 35 -3.14 -3.43 -3.84
CA GLY A 35 -4.45 -3.28 -4.49
C GLY A 35 -4.42 -2.30 -5.65
N GLY A 36 -5.44 -2.35 -6.52
CA GLY A 36 -5.50 -1.53 -7.73
C GLY A 36 -5.28 -0.05 -7.47
N GLN A 37 -4.48 0.58 -8.31
CA GLN A 37 -4.17 2.01 -8.25
C GLN A 37 -3.47 2.45 -6.96
N SER A 38 -2.97 1.53 -6.15
CA SER A 38 -2.13 1.90 -5.01
C SER A 38 -0.73 2.26 -5.49
N ALA A 39 -0.01 3.02 -4.68
CA ALA A 39 1.29 3.52 -5.09
C ALA A 39 2.20 3.72 -3.88
N THR A 40 3.51 3.73 -4.15
CA THR A 40 4.52 4.04 -3.13
C THR A 40 5.31 5.27 -3.52
N ALA A 41 5.68 6.08 -2.53
CA ALA A 41 6.75 7.06 -2.70
C ALA A 41 8.09 6.33 -2.85
N GLY A 42 9.12 7.04 -3.28
CA GLY A 42 10.43 6.43 -3.50
C GLY A 42 11.18 6.08 -2.23
N HIS A 43 12.14 5.14 -2.36
CA HIS A 43 13.07 4.76 -1.29
C HIS A 43 12.39 4.22 -0.02
N LEU A 44 11.30 3.46 -0.20
CA LEU A 44 10.58 2.84 0.91
C LEU A 44 10.79 1.34 0.93
N GLU A 45 10.63 0.77 2.11
CA GLU A 45 10.63 -0.67 2.28
C GLU A 45 9.32 -1.10 2.93
N ILE A 46 8.69 -2.13 2.37
CA ILE A 46 7.42 -2.65 2.87
C ILE A 46 7.63 -4.05 3.44
N ALA A 47 7.25 -4.22 4.71
CA ALA A 47 7.39 -5.46 5.45
C ALA A 47 6.62 -6.61 4.77
N PRO A 48 7.06 -7.86 4.98
CA PRO A 48 6.42 -9.01 4.32
C PRO A 48 4.97 -9.20 4.79
N PHE A 49 4.17 -9.83 3.93
CA PHE A 49 2.76 -10.13 4.18
C PHE A 49 1.90 -8.88 4.46
N THR A 50 2.32 -7.75 3.92
CA THR A 50 1.54 -6.51 3.99
C THR A 50 0.55 -6.46 2.84
N THR A 51 -0.68 -6.01 3.13
CA THR A 51 -1.69 -5.76 2.11
C THR A 51 -2.00 -4.27 2.07
N ILE A 52 -1.89 -3.67 0.90
CA ILE A 52 -2.30 -2.29 0.67
C ILE A 52 -3.62 -2.31 -0.10
N ALA A 53 -4.65 -1.70 0.47
CA ALA A 53 -5.95 -1.64 -0.18
C ALA A 53 -5.88 -0.80 -1.47
N ALA A 54 -6.88 -0.97 -2.33
CA ALA A 54 -6.98 -0.19 -3.57
C ALA A 54 -6.84 1.30 -3.27
N ARG A 55 -6.08 2.00 -4.13
CA ARG A 55 -5.81 3.43 -4.02
C ARG A 55 -5.05 3.85 -2.76
N GLY A 56 -4.51 2.91 -2.01
CA GLY A 56 -3.68 3.24 -0.87
C GLY A 56 -2.39 3.95 -1.28
N GLY A 57 -2.02 5.01 -0.57
CA GLY A 57 -0.80 5.76 -0.87
C GLY A 57 0.22 5.58 0.25
N VAL A 58 1.30 4.88 -0.05
CA VAL A 58 2.36 4.59 0.92
C VAL A 58 3.40 5.71 0.87
N THR A 59 3.49 6.47 1.95
CA THR A 59 4.42 7.60 2.04
C THR A 59 5.57 7.36 2.99
N LYS A 60 5.51 6.30 3.78
CA LYS A 60 6.55 5.91 4.73
C LYS A 60 6.76 4.42 4.66
N SER A 61 7.95 3.96 5.02
CA SER A 61 8.22 2.53 5.12
C SER A 61 7.27 1.86 6.11
N ILE A 62 6.85 0.64 5.78
CA ILE A 62 6.02 -0.17 6.66
C ILE A 62 6.93 -1.22 7.29
N THR A 63 7.07 -1.11 8.61
CA THR A 63 8.00 -1.96 9.36
C THR A 63 7.34 -3.15 10.02
N GLU A 64 6.02 -3.14 10.17
CA GLU A 64 5.28 -4.23 10.80
C GLU A 64 4.68 -5.15 9.75
N ALA A 65 5.03 -6.45 9.82
CA ALA A 65 4.53 -7.46 8.90
C ALA A 65 3.06 -7.82 9.17
N LYS A 66 2.41 -8.43 8.20
CA LYS A 66 1.10 -9.08 8.32
C LYS A 66 -0.05 -8.13 8.65
N LYS A 67 0.02 -6.90 8.22
CA LYS A 67 -1.04 -5.91 8.43
C LYS A 67 -1.62 -5.41 7.10
N SER A 68 -2.84 -4.93 7.17
CA SER A 68 -3.53 -4.32 6.04
C SER A 68 -3.68 -2.83 6.28
N TRP A 69 -3.46 -2.04 5.23
CA TRP A 69 -3.46 -0.59 5.28
C TRP A 69 -4.32 0.00 4.16
N ALA A 70 -4.89 1.18 4.40
CA ALA A 70 -5.74 1.84 3.43
C ALA A 70 -5.62 3.37 3.52
N GLY A 71 -6.03 4.03 2.45
CA GLY A 71 -6.15 5.49 2.42
C GLY A 71 -4.89 6.22 1.98
N PHE A 72 -4.98 7.54 1.96
CA PHE A 72 -3.86 8.42 1.67
C PHE A 72 -3.99 9.68 2.54
N PRO A 73 -3.04 9.94 3.46
CA PRO A 73 -1.95 9.05 3.84
C PRO A 73 -2.46 7.74 4.43
N LEU A 74 -1.60 6.73 4.33
CA LEU A 74 -1.96 5.37 4.69
C LEU A 74 -2.19 5.22 6.19
N ILE A 75 -3.29 4.57 6.56
CA ILE A 75 -3.56 4.19 7.94
C ILE A 75 -4.00 2.72 7.98
N GLU A 76 -4.00 2.12 9.15
CA GLU A 76 -4.45 0.74 9.30
C GLU A 76 -5.89 0.61 8.78
N HIS A 77 -6.17 -0.46 8.02
CA HIS A 77 -7.44 -0.61 7.30
C HIS A 77 -8.66 -0.50 8.21
N ARG A 78 -8.60 -1.10 9.39
CA ARG A 78 -9.70 -1.03 10.35
C ARG A 78 -10.01 0.40 10.78
N ARG A 79 -8.98 1.19 11.04
CA ARG A 79 -9.14 2.60 11.41
C ARG A 79 -9.72 3.40 10.26
N TRP A 80 -9.27 3.10 9.03
CA TRP A 80 -9.80 3.76 7.85
C TRP A 80 -11.30 3.49 7.70
N LEU A 81 -11.75 2.24 7.88
CA LEU A 81 -13.17 1.90 7.82
C LEU A 81 -13.99 2.65 8.86
N LYS A 82 -13.47 2.74 10.08
CA LYS A 82 -14.14 3.49 11.15
C LYS A 82 -14.26 4.97 10.81
N LEU A 83 -13.20 5.54 10.27
CA LEU A 83 -13.18 6.94 9.85
C LEU A 83 -14.22 7.20 8.75
N GLN A 84 -14.28 6.34 7.74
CA GLN A 84 -15.26 6.49 6.66
C GLN A 84 -16.70 6.40 7.20
N SER A 85 -16.95 5.50 8.12
CA SER A 85 -18.26 5.39 8.76
C SER A 85 -18.64 6.67 9.50
N LYS A 86 -17.70 7.26 10.24
CA LYS A 86 -17.95 8.52 10.96
C LYS A 86 -18.20 9.68 10.01
N ILE A 87 -17.44 9.76 8.93
CA ILE A 87 -17.64 10.80 7.90
C ILE A 87 -19.03 10.66 7.29
N ALA A 88 -19.43 9.46 6.94
CA ALA A 88 -20.77 9.22 6.37
C ALA A 88 -21.88 9.69 7.31
N LYS A 89 -21.72 9.47 8.61
CA LYS A 89 -22.70 9.92 9.60
C LYS A 89 -22.78 11.44 9.68
N LEU A 90 -21.67 12.13 9.51
CA LEU A 90 -21.66 13.59 9.55
C LEU A 90 -22.38 14.23 8.36
N LEU A 91 -22.53 13.49 7.26
CA LEU A 91 -23.15 13.99 6.04
C LEU A 91 -24.67 13.80 6.01
N LYS A 92 -25.25 13.21 7.01
CA LYS A 92 -26.70 13.00 7.11
C LYS A 92 -27.39 14.16 7.78
#